data_dd67811482b14c7e1de21279d258e999
#
_entry.id   dd67811482b14c7e1de21279d258e999
#
_cell.length_a   1.000
_cell.length_b   1.000
_cell.length_c   1.000
_cell.angle_alpha   90.00
_cell.angle_beta   90.00
_cell.angle_gamma   90.00
#
_symmetry.space_group_name_H-M   'P 1'
#
loop_
_entity.id
_entity.type
_entity.pdbx_description
1 polymer ?
#
loop_
_entity_poly.entity_id
_entity_poly.type
_entity_poly.pdbx_seq_one_letter_code
_entity_poly.pdbx_strand_id
1 'polypeptide(L)'
;MTTPSRTLSERARRVRLSLLGGAALLTLSSCATFTEADDVASVGSTSIEQDTFDRLLAEYVDRGDVFGTMPAVDGEVPSGEARRLLGALVQAAATDEVLARNDQSITDADRASVDAELPEGHPWRSLSAEFLEVILDLQESGRGAALARVSPPNPATVEAMYRSAPESTGVVCLRHILVDTEAEAIEVTRLLDEGADFAELASTTSTEPAAVTSGGSLEGNSSACLPVAQINQTFDPLFVAGAYAAPATCWSDPIESSFGWHVIMHRPFDEVGDDVLAVHSGPESGGFLVDGLLASGGVRIDPRYGTWDPASSGVIAIG
;
A
#
# COMPACT_ATOMS: atom_id res chain seq x y z
N MET A 1 51.78 29.00 19.62
CA MET A 1 51.77 27.53 19.42
C MET A 1 50.57 27.18 18.58
N THR A 2 50.84 26.72 17.46
CA THR A 2 50.17 26.61 16.19
C THR A 2 49.06 25.57 16.14
N THR A 3 47.87 25.99 15.75
CA THR A 3 46.78 25.14 15.23
C THR A 3 46.98 24.86 13.76
N PRO A 4 46.71 23.67 13.23
CA PRO A 4 46.55 23.52 11.80
C PRO A 4 45.08 23.44 11.42
N SER A 5 44.67 24.35 10.56
CA SER A 5 43.47 24.38 9.75
C SER A 5 43.48 23.27 8.69
N ARG A 6 42.36 22.54 8.57
CA ARG A 6 42.08 21.71 7.40
C ARG A 6 41.09 22.43 6.49
N THR A 7 41.56 22.75 5.32
CA THR A 7 40.81 23.31 4.21
C THR A 7 40.04 22.22 3.46
N LEU A 8 38.73 22.38 3.33
CA LEU A 8 37.90 21.66 2.38
C LEU A 8 37.94 22.37 1.04
N SER A 9 38.34 21.66 0.00
CA SER A 9 38.43 22.18 -1.36
C SER A 9 37.06 22.25 -2.01
N GLU A 10 36.61 23.47 -2.27
CA GLU A 10 35.52 23.78 -3.20
C GLU A 10 35.91 23.40 -4.63
N ARG A 11 35.11 22.58 -5.28
CA ARG A 11 35.10 22.49 -6.75
C ARG A 11 33.79 23.08 -7.27
N ALA A 12 33.85 24.38 -7.51
CA ALA A 12 32.87 25.09 -8.32
C ALA A 12 33.01 24.67 -9.79
N ARG A 13 31.98 24.02 -10.36
CA ARG A 13 31.85 23.85 -11.81
C ARG A 13 30.90 24.90 -12.35
N ARG A 14 31.45 25.86 -13.06
CA ARG A 14 30.73 26.91 -13.83
C ARG A 14 30.05 26.23 -15.03
N VAL A 15 28.73 26.28 -15.10
CA VAL A 15 27.96 25.98 -16.30
C VAL A 15 27.65 27.27 -17.02
N ARG A 16 28.13 27.38 -18.27
CA ARG A 16 27.83 28.50 -19.17
C ARG A 16 26.42 28.33 -19.73
N LEU A 17 25.63 29.37 -19.56
CA LEU A 17 24.34 29.53 -20.22
C LEU A 17 24.57 29.82 -21.71
N SER A 18 23.96 29.02 -22.59
CA SER A 18 23.75 29.38 -24.00
C SER A 18 22.23 29.23 -24.26
N LEU A 19 21.60 30.38 -24.42
CA LEU A 19 20.20 30.48 -24.92
C LEU A 19 20.23 30.24 -26.43
N LEU A 20 19.43 29.33 -26.92
CA LEU A 20 18.84 29.41 -28.27
C LEU A 20 17.50 28.60 -28.24
N GLY A 21 16.45 29.25 -28.72
CA GLY A 21 15.10 28.84 -28.60
C GLY A 21 14.67 27.68 -29.53
N GLY A 22 13.55 27.08 -29.16
CA GLY A 22 12.84 26.09 -29.93
C GLY A 22 11.74 25.49 -29.08
N ALA A 23 10.53 26.04 -29.15
CA ALA A 23 9.35 25.47 -28.52
C ALA A 23 8.99 24.16 -29.24
N ALA A 24 9.25 23.03 -28.60
CA ALA A 24 8.64 21.75 -28.94
C ALA A 24 7.90 21.27 -27.71
N LEU A 25 6.57 21.34 -27.75
CA LEU A 25 5.67 20.66 -26.82
C LEU A 25 5.87 19.16 -27.02
N LEU A 26 6.75 18.55 -26.23
CA LEU A 26 6.81 17.13 -26.04
C LEU A 26 5.82 16.80 -24.91
N THR A 27 4.65 16.28 -25.25
CA THR A 27 3.80 15.52 -24.36
C THR A 27 4.60 14.31 -23.89
N LEU A 28 5.21 14.42 -22.74
CA LEU A 28 5.77 13.27 -22.03
C LEU A 28 4.59 12.42 -21.55
N SER A 29 4.14 11.49 -22.39
CA SER A 29 3.49 10.29 -21.90
C SER A 29 4.57 9.59 -21.06
N SER A 30 4.47 9.71 -19.75
CA SER A 30 5.27 8.97 -18.79
C SER A 30 4.84 7.49 -18.85
N CYS A 31 5.32 6.78 -19.86
CA CYS A 31 5.55 5.35 -19.69
C CYS A 31 6.69 5.27 -18.69
N ALA A 32 6.38 4.94 -17.43
CA ALA A 32 7.37 4.55 -16.45
C ALA A 32 8.00 3.23 -16.93
N THR A 33 8.98 3.33 -17.82
CA THR A 33 9.88 2.21 -18.11
C THR A 33 10.75 2.04 -16.85
N PHE A 34 10.85 0.82 -16.35
CA PHE A 34 11.93 0.45 -15.45
C PHE A 34 13.22 0.88 -16.14
N THR A 35 13.87 1.94 -15.61
CA THR A 35 15.06 2.55 -16.23
C THR A 35 16.35 1.85 -15.80
N GLU A 36 16.25 0.91 -14.87
CA GLU A 36 17.33 -0.01 -14.50
C GLU A 36 16.81 -1.44 -14.69
N ALA A 37 17.49 -2.21 -15.52
CA ALA A 37 17.11 -3.56 -15.93
C ALA A 37 17.23 -4.60 -14.79
N ASP A 38 17.53 -4.15 -13.58
CA ASP A 38 17.98 -4.98 -12.47
C ASP A 38 17.00 -5.04 -11.29
N ASP A 39 15.87 -4.28 -11.31
CA ASP A 39 14.87 -4.30 -10.25
C ASP A 39 13.63 -5.12 -10.62
N VAL A 40 13.15 -5.97 -9.71
CA VAL A 40 11.89 -6.73 -9.87
C VAL A 40 10.68 -5.98 -9.35
N ALA A 41 10.87 -5.11 -8.38
CA ALA A 41 9.84 -4.24 -7.83
C ALA A 41 10.44 -3.01 -7.14
N SER A 42 9.60 -2.00 -6.91
CA SER A 42 9.94 -0.90 -6.01
C SER A 42 8.73 -0.39 -5.25
N VAL A 43 8.97 0.10 -4.03
CA VAL A 43 7.98 0.76 -3.19
C VAL A 43 8.53 2.14 -2.82
N GLY A 44 7.92 3.18 -3.37
CA GLY A 44 8.50 4.53 -3.24
C GLY A 44 9.91 4.60 -3.82
N SER A 45 10.91 4.85 -2.97
CA SER A 45 12.34 4.87 -3.32
C SER A 45 13.08 3.57 -3.00
N THR A 46 12.44 2.62 -2.33
CA THR A 46 13.03 1.33 -1.95
C THR A 46 12.85 0.33 -3.09
N SER A 47 13.94 -0.22 -3.61
CA SER A 47 13.98 -1.21 -4.71
C SER A 47 14.22 -2.62 -4.19
N ILE A 48 13.69 -3.60 -4.92
CA ILE A 48 13.98 -5.03 -4.78
C ILE A 48 14.77 -5.45 -6.02
N GLU A 49 16.07 -5.71 -5.83
CA GLU A 49 16.98 -6.06 -6.90
C GLU A 49 16.73 -7.49 -7.43
N GLN A 50 16.88 -7.68 -8.75
CA GLN A 50 16.69 -8.98 -9.43
C GLN A 50 17.58 -10.08 -8.80
N ASP A 51 18.87 -9.80 -8.61
CA ASP A 51 19.83 -10.80 -8.09
C ASP A 51 19.45 -11.26 -6.66
N THR A 52 18.95 -10.34 -5.82
CA THR A 52 18.45 -10.65 -4.48
C THR A 52 17.18 -11.50 -4.56
N PHE A 53 16.24 -11.09 -5.39
CA PHE A 53 15.01 -11.85 -5.61
C PHE A 53 15.30 -13.27 -6.11
N ASP A 54 16.18 -13.44 -7.09
CA ASP A 54 16.51 -14.75 -7.66
C ASP A 54 17.14 -15.70 -6.62
N ARG A 55 18.03 -15.18 -5.77
CA ARG A 55 18.62 -15.99 -4.68
C ARG A 55 17.57 -16.43 -3.66
N LEU A 56 16.73 -15.50 -3.22
CA LEU A 56 15.65 -15.78 -2.26
C LEU A 56 14.61 -16.74 -2.86
N LEU A 57 14.26 -16.57 -4.14
CA LEU A 57 13.29 -17.43 -4.83
C LEU A 57 13.82 -18.86 -4.98
N ALA A 58 15.12 -19.03 -5.30
CA ALA A 58 15.72 -20.34 -5.39
C ALA A 58 15.68 -21.07 -4.04
N GLU A 59 16.04 -20.40 -2.95
CA GLU A 59 15.95 -20.98 -1.59
C GLU A 59 14.50 -21.23 -1.18
N TYR A 60 13.58 -20.31 -1.46
CA TYR A 60 12.14 -20.42 -1.15
C TYR A 60 11.53 -21.70 -1.72
N VAL A 61 11.85 -22.01 -2.97
CA VAL A 61 11.36 -23.21 -3.67
C VAL A 61 12.09 -24.46 -3.22
N ASP A 62 13.42 -24.40 -3.00
CA ASP A 62 14.21 -25.54 -2.49
C ASP A 62 13.77 -25.95 -1.08
N ARG A 63 13.33 -25.00 -0.28
CA ARG A 63 12.84 -25.21 1.07
C ARG A 63 11.32 -25.38 1.16
N GLY A 64 10.75 -26.10 0.20
CA GLY A 64 9.33 -26.46 0.22
C GLY A 64 8.88 -27.19 1.49
N ASP A 65 9.80 -27.83 2.20
CA ASP A 65 9.58 -28.43 3.53
C ASP A 65 9.27 -27.37 4.61
N VAL A 66 9.77 -26.16 4.46
CA VAL A 66 9.56 -25.04 5.39
C VAL A 66 8.36 -24.18 4.99
N PHE A 67 8.22 -23.88 3.69
CA PHE A 67 7.26 -22.89 3.18
C PHE A 67 6.00 -23.51 2.56
N GLY A 68 5.98 -24.83 2.35
CA GLY A 68 4.87 -25.50 1.66
C GLY A 68 4.79 -25.14 0.17
N THR A 69 5.91 -24.73 -0.44
CA THR A 69 5.99 -24.34 -1.83
C THR A 69 5.98 -25.54 -2.78
N MET A 70 5.51 -25.31 -4.00
CA MET A 70 5.65 -26.30 -5.07
C MET A 70 7.07 -26.29 -5.62
N PRO A 71 7.68 -27.46 -5.83
CA PRO A 71 9.03 -27.54 -6.39
C PRO A 71 9.07 -27.02 -7.83
N ALA A 72 10.26 -26.60 -8.27
CA ALA A 72 10.49 -26.29 -9.68
C ALA A 72 10.26 -27.53 -10.56
N VAL A 73 9.64 -27.34 -11.70
CA VAL A 73 9.38 -28.39 -12.72
C VAL A 73 10.24 -28.08 -13.94
N ASP A 74 11.08 -29.01 -14.34
CA ASP A 74 12.03 -28.85 -15.47
C ASP A 74 12.94 -27.60 -15.32
N GLY A 75 13.21 -27.19 -14.08
CA GLY A 75 14.01 -26.01 -13.76
C GLY A 75 13.23 -24.69 -13.76
N GLU A 76 11.93 -24.73 -14.03
CA GLU A 76 11.05 -23.55 -14.00
C GLU A 76 10.30 -23.47 -12.66
N VAL A 77 10.38 -22.31 -12.02
CA VAL A 77 9.62 -22.01 -10.80
C VAL A 77 8.17 -21.67 -11.18
N PRO A 78 7.17 -22.29 -10.51
CA PRO A 78 5.77 -21.90 -10.75
C PRO A 78 5.56 -20.41 -10.48
N SER A 79 4.97 -19.70 -11.45
CA SER A 79 4.81 -18.23 -11.37
C SER A 79 4.03 -17.76 -10.15
N GLY A 80 3.15 -18.61 -9.59
CA GLY A 80 2.44 -18.34 -8.34
C GLY A 80 3.37 -18.25 -7.13
N GLU A 81 4.42 -19.08 -7.07
CA GLU A 81 5.41 -19.05 -5.99
C GLU A 81 6.26 -17.78 -6.07
N ALA A 82 6.70 -17.41 -7.28
CA ALA A 82 7.44 -16.17 -7.49
C ALA A 82 6.62 -14.93 -7.07
N ARG A 83 5.34 -14.88 -7.44
CA ARG A 83 4.44 -13.79 -7.03
C ARG A 83 4.21 -13.74 -5.52
N ARG A 84 4.07 -14.91 -4.88
CA ARG A 84 3.88 -14.99 -3.41
C ARG A 84 5.09 -14.44 -2.66
N LEU A 85 6.30 -14.87 -3.04
CA LEU A 85 7.52 -14.34 -2.45
C LEU A 85 7.68 -12.84 -2.72
N LEU A 86 7.46 -12.41 -3.99
CA LEU A 86 7.57 -11.01 -4.35
C LEU A 86 6.59 -10.14 -3.57
N GLY A 87 5.35 -10.62 -3.33
CA GLY A 87 4.38 -9.94 -2.48
C GLY A 87 4.88 -9.74 -1.05
N ALA A 88 5.51 -10.75 -0.46
CA ALA A 88 6.12 -10.64 0.88
C ALA A 88 7.28 -9.63 0.90
N LEU A 89 8.13 -9.64 -0.12
CA LEU A 89 9.24 -8.67 -0.24
C LEU A 89 8.73 -7.24 -0.44
N VAL A 90 7.63 -7.03 -1.16
CA VAL A 90 6.97 -5.73 -1.29
C VAL A 90 6.46 -5.23 0.06
N GLN A 91 5.91 -6.11 0.91
CA GLN A 91 5.51 -5.75 2.27
C GLN A 91 6.72 -5.31 3.12
N ALA A 92 7.84 -6.02 3.02
CA ALA A 92 9.09 -5.64 3.69
C ALA A 92 9.57 -4.27 3.18
N ALA A 93 9.66 -4.09 1.86
CA ALA A 93 10.10 -2.85 1.24
C ALA A 93 9.21 -1.65 1.59
N ALA A 94 7.89 -1.85 1.76
CA ALA A 94 6.98 -0.79 2.21
C ALA A 94 7.26 -0.39 3.67
N THR A 95 7.59 -1.35 4.51
CA THR A 95 8.01 -1.09 5.89
C THR A 95 9.31 -0.29 5.92
N ASP A 96 10.31 -0.72 5.15
CA ASP A 96 11.61 -0.05 5.05
C ASP A 96 11.47 1.37 4.52
N GLU A 97 10.63 1.58 3.50
CA GLU A 97 10.37 2.90 2.93
C GLU A 97 9.75 3.85 3.97
N VAL A 98 8.77 3.40 4.76
CA VAL A 98 8.16 4.22 5.82
C VAL A 98 9.16 4.52 6.93
N LEU A 99 9.94 3.52 7.34
CA LEU A 99 10.98 3.69 8.35
C LEU A 99 12.06 4.68 7.87
N ALA A 100 12.57 4.50 6.65
CA ALA A 100 13.61 5.36 6.07
C ALA A 100 13.16 6.82 5.94
N ARG A 101 11.91 7.09 5.55
CA ARG A 101 11.33 8.44 5.53
C ARG A 101 11.30 9.12 6.90
N ASN A 102 11.43 8.35 7.97
CA ASN A 102 11.40 8.81 9.36
C ASN A 102 12.77 8.63 10.07
N ASP A 103 13.85 8.46 9.31
CA ASP A 103 15.21 8.22 9.84
C ASP A 103 15.26 7.01 10.81
N GLN A 104 14.43 5.98 10.56
CA GLN A 104 14.35 4.74 11.32
C GLN A 104 14.74 3.54 10.44
N SER A 105 14.99 2.41 11.08
CA SER A 105 15.17 1.10 10.43
C SER A 105 14.77 -0.02 11.38
N ILE A 106 14.57 -1.24 10.87
CA ILE A 106 14.55 -2.45 11.69
C ILE A 106 15.98 -2.69 12.18
N THR A 107 16.16 -2.83 13.47
CA THR A 107 17.50 -2.99 14.09
C THR A 107 17.79 -4.44 14.39
N ASP A 108 19.08 -4.75 14.60
CA ASP A 108 19.49 -6.10 15.05
C ASP A 108 18.85 -6.47 16.39
N ALA A 109 18.51 -5.49 17.24
CA ALA A 109 17.80 -5.72 18.48
C ALA A 109 16.33 -6.11 18.26
N ASP A 110 15.66 -5.52 17.26
CA ASP A 110 14.31 -5.93 16.87
C ASP A 110 14.30 -7.37 16.36
N ARG A 111 15.22 -7.72 15.46
CA ARG A 111 15.39 -9.09 14.94
C ARG A 111 15.75 -10.09 16.03
N ALA A 112 16.66 -9.73 16.94
CA ALA A 112 17.04 -10.59 18.05
C ALA A 112 15.88 -10.85 19.02
N SER A 113 14.98 -9.88 19.20
CA SER A 113 13.76 -10.09 19.99
C SER A 113 12.84 -11.13 19.37
N VAL A 114 12.62 -11.05 18.05
CA VAL A 114 11.82 -12.03 17.30
C VAL A 114 12.51 -13.42 17.33
N ASP A 115 13.83 -13.48 17.07
CA ASP A 115 14.58 -14.73 17.08
C ASP A 115 14.52 -15.44 18.43
N ALA A 116 14.52 -14.68 19.53
CA ALA A 116 14.40 -15.23 20.89
C ALA A 116 13.03 -15.86 21.18
N GLU A 117 11.99 -15.51 20.44
CA GLU A 117 10.66 -16.11 20.56
C GLU A 117 10.56 -17.46 19.81
N LEU A 118 11.47 -17.72 18.87
CA LEU A 118 11.49 -18.97 18.10
C LEU A 118 11.98 -20.14 18.93
N PRO A 119 11.24 -21.28 18.94
CA PRO A 119 11.69 -22.50 19.62
C PRO A 119 13.07 -22.98 19.14
N GLU A 120 13.79 -23.68 20.02
CA GLU A 120 14.98 -24.42 19.61
C GLU A 120 14.64 -25.42 18.49
N GLY A 121 15.42 -25.41 17.39
CA GLY A 121 15.16 -26.26 16.23
C GLY A 121 14.02 -25.79 15.31
N HIS A 122 13.54 -24.56 15.47
CA HIS A 122 12.58 -24.01 14.51
C HIS A 122 13.12 -24.08 13.07
N PRO A 123 12.32 -24.51 12.07
CA PRO A 123 12.79 -24.72 10.69
C PRO A 123 13.49 -23.50 10.08
N TRP A 124 13.08 -22.27 10.42
CA TRP A 124 13.70 -21.04 9.93
C TRP A 124 15.19 -20.91 10.27
N ARG A 125 15.66 -21.51 11.40
CA ARG A 125 17.07 -21.50 11.78
C ARG A 125 17.99 -22.27 10.82
N SER A 126 17.43 -23.03 9.89
CA SER A 126 18.16 -23.73 8.85
C SER A 126 18.23 -23.00 7.51
N LEU A 127 17.62 -21.83 7.42
CA LEU A 127 17.66 -20.94 6.25
C LEU A 127 18.99 -20.18 6.18
N SER A 128 19.28 -19.62 5.00
CA SER A 128 20.39 -18.66 4.86
C SER A 128 20.19 -17.45 5.79
N ALA A 129 21.28 -16.80 6.14
CA ALA A 129 21.19 -15.60 6.97
C ALA A 129 20.36 -14.48 6.30
N GLU A 130 20.50 -14.34 4.97
CA GLU A 130 19.76 -13.37 4.17
C GLU A 130 18.25 -13.65 4.22
N PHE A 131 17.83 -14.91 4.04
CA PHE A 131 16.40 -15.25 4.07
C PHE A 131 15.83 -15.16 5.49
N LEU A 132 16.59 -15.59 6.49
CA LEU A 132 16.18 -15.47 7.89
C LEU A 132 15.96 -14.00 8.28
N GLU A 133 16.83 -13.09 7.85
CA GLU A 133 16.68 -11.65 8.08
C GLU A 133 15.36 -11.14 7.51
N VAL A 134 15.04 -11.45 6.24
CA VAL A 134 13.76 -11.08 5.62
C VAL A 134 12.57 -11.61 6.41
N ILE A 135 12.62 -12.86 6.87
CA ILE A 135 11.52 -13.44 7.66
C ILE A 135 11.36 -12.71 9.00
N LEU A 136 12.47 -12.42 9.69
CA LEU A 136 12.43 -11.72 10.98
C LEU A 136 11.89 -10.29 10.82
N ASP A 137 12.22 -9.62 9.72
CA ASP A 137 11.73 -8.27 9.40
C ASP A 137 10.23 -8.24 9.08
N LEU A 138 9.69 -9.34 8.57
CA LEU A 138 8.26 -9.50 8.31
C LEU A 138 7.45 -9.87 9.55
N GLN A 139 8.10 -10.31 10.64
CA GLN A 139 7.38 -10.67 11.86
C GLN A 139 6.77 -9.43 12.54
N GLU A 140 5.51 -9.55 12.93
CA GLU A 140 4.72 -8.45 13.48
C GLU A 140 5.36 -7.83 14.73
N SER A 141 5.95 -8.63 15.62
CA SER A 141 6.57 -8.13 16.86
C SER A 141 7.77 -7.23 16.59
N GLY A 142 8.70 -7.64 15.71
CA GLY A 142 9.88 -6.84 15.36
C GLY A 142 9.53 -5.62 14.50
N ARG A 143 8.75 -5.85 13.46
CA ARG A 143 8.25 -4.79 12.57
C ARG A 143 7.42 -3.75 13.33
N GLY A 144 6.49 -4.19 14.20
CA GLY A 144 5.67 -3.31 15.00
C GLY A 144 6.49 -2.46 15.98
N ALA A 145 7.52 -3.04 16.61
CA ALA A 145 8.44 -2.29 17.48
C ALA A 145 9.23 -1.22 16.71
N ALA A 146 9.65 -1.52 15.48
CA ALA A 146 10.31 -0.55 14.60
C ALA A 146 9.35 0.58 14.19
N LEU A 147 8.16 0.24 13.73
CA LEU A 147 7.14 1.19 13.28
C LEU A 147 6.61 2.07 14.41
N ALA A 148 6.58 1.57 15.65
CA ALA A 148 6.22 2.38 16.82
C ALA A 148 7.20 3.53 17.12
N ARG A 149 8.40 3.52 16.53
CA ARG A 149 9.38 4.62 16.61
C ARG A 149 9.15 5.70 15.57
N VAL A 150 8.29 5.45 14.59
CA VAL A 150 7.91 6.44 13.56
C VAL A 150 7.14 7.57 14.22
N SER A 151 7.59 8.80 14.00
CA SER A 151 6.87 9.97 14.48
C SER A 151 5.55 10.14 13.69
N PRO A 152 4.40 10.29 14.37
CA PRO A 152 3.16 10.59 13.69
C PRO A 152 3.27 11.81 12.77
N PRO A 153 2.70 11.78 11.56
CA PRO A 153 2.66 12.95 10.71
C PRO A 153 1.82 14.06 11.37
N ASN A 154 2.15 15.32 11.09
CA ASN A 154 1.36 16.41 11.63
C ASN A 154 -0.05 16.45 11.00
N PRO A 155 -1.06 17.02 11.70
CA PRO A 155 -2.45 17.04 11.23
C PRO A 155 -2.65 17.59 9.81
N ALA A 156 -1.91 18.63 9.43
CA ALA A 156 -2.03 19.20 8.08
C ALA A 156 -1.51 18.25 6.99
N THR A 157 -0.49 17.45 7.32
CA THR A 157 0.01 16.40 6.41
C THR A 157 -1.03 15.29 6.25
N VAL A 158 -1.63 14.82 7.34
CA VAL A 158 -2.70 13.79 7.31
C VAL A 158 -3.89 14.27 6.50
N GLU A 159 -4.33 15.51 6.71
CA GLU A 159 -5.41 16.12 5.93
C GLU A 159 -5.07 16.18 4.43
N ALA A 160 -3.85 16.59 4.08
CA ALA A 160 -3.41 16.66 2.69
C ALA A 160 -3.35 15.26 2.04
N MET A 161 -2.90 14.25 2.77
CA MET A 161 -2.93 12.86 2.32
C MET A 161 -4.36 12.41 2.04
N TYR A 162 -5.26 12.57 3.02
CA TYR A 162 -6.66 12.16 2.88
C TYR A 162 -7.37 12.86 1.72
N ARG A 163 -7.17 14.17 1.55
CA ARG A 163 -7.78 14.91 0.45
C ARG A 163 -7.23 14.56 -0.93
N SER A 164 -6.05 14.01 -0.99
CA SER A 164 -5.39 13.59 -2.25
C SER A 164 -5.73 12.15 -2.63
N ALA A 165 -5.61 11.24 -1.69
CA ALA A 165 -5.84 9.81 -1.82
C ALA A 165 -6.21 9.28 -0.43
N PRO A 166 -7.50 9.18 -0.07
CA PRO A 166 -7.93 8.84 1.29
C PRO A 166 -7.27 7.59 1.85
N GLU A 167 -7.15 6.54 1.04
CA GLU A 167 -6.51 5.27 1.39
C GLU A 167 -5.03 5.42 1.79
N SER A 168 -4.37 6.50 1.34
CA SER A 168 -2.97 6.76 1.69
C SER A 168 -2.74 7.02 3.18
N THR A 169 -3.81 7.31 3.93
CA THR A 169 -3.77 7.45 5.38
C THR A 169 -3.84 6.10 6.12
N GLY A 170 -3.94 4.97 5.39
CA GLY A 170 -4.09 3.64 5.97
C GLY A 170 -5.49 3.32 6.49
N VAL A 171 -6.43 4.25 6.33
CA VAL A 171 -7.85 4.06 6.63
C VAL A 171 -8.72 4.58 5.49
N VAL A 172 -9.92 4.03 5.37
CA VAL A 172 -10.95 4.49 4.44
C VAL A 172 -12.24 4.77 5.19
N CYS A 173 -12.84 5.91 4.92
CA CYS A 173 -14.08 6.35 5.54
C CYS A 173 -15.13 6.46 4.42
N LEU A 174 -15.95 5.43 4.27
CA LEU A 174 -16.79 5.25 3.09
C LEU A 174 -18.28 5.42 3.39
N ARG A 175 -19.01 5.85 2.38
CA ARG A 175 -20.42 5.57 2.19
C ARG A 175 -20.61 4.74 0.93
N HIS A 176 -21.60 3.86 0.88
CA HIS A 176 -21.98 3.18 -0.33
C HIS A 176 -23.50 3.04 -0.47
N ILE A 177 -23.94 2.87 -1.70
CA ILE A 177 -25.30 2.52 -2.06
C ILE A 177 -25.23 1.19 -2.80
N LEU A 178 -25.88 0.16 -2.30
CA LEU A 178 -26.01 -1.14 -2.93
C LEU A 178 -27.38 -1.27 -3.59
N VAL A 179 -27.40 -1.68 -4.85
CA VAL A 179 -28.61 -1.97 -5.62
C VAL A 179 -28.49 -3.28 -6.39
N ASP A 180 -29.61 -3.82 -6.87
CA ASP A 180 -29.61 -5.16 -7.49
C ASP A 180 -29.10 -5.15 -8.93
N THR A 181 -29.21 -4.02 -9.65
CA THR A 181 -28.92 -3.94 -11.09
C THR A 181 -28.03 -2.76 -11.45
N GLU A 182 -27.24 -2.93 -12.53
CA GLU A 182 -26.43 -1.85 -13.11
C GLU A 182 -27.27 -0.62 -13.47
N ALA A 183 -28.48 -0.84 -14.02
CA ALA A 183 -29.37 0.26 -14.41
C ALA A 183 -29.80 1.11 -13.20
N GLU A 184 -30.03 0.50 -12.06
CA GLU A 184 -30.32 1.20 -10.80
C GLU A 184 -29.09 1.97 -10.30
N ALA A 185 -27.88 1.39 -10.38
CA ALA A 185 -26.67 2.07 -9.99
C ALA A 185 -26.35 3.28 -10.89
N ILE A 186 -26.62 3.17 -12.22
CA ILE A 186 -26.53 4.28 -13.15
C ILE A 186 -27.55 5.37 -12.79
N GLU A 187 -28.76 5.00 -12.39
CA GLU A 187 -29.76 5.99 -11.94
C GLU A 187 -29.34 6.68 -10.64
N VAL A 188 -28.70 5.96 -9.71
CA VAL A 188 -28.12 6.51 -8.49
C VAL A 188 -27.06 7.57 -8.86
N THR A 189 -26.09 7.24 -9.72
CA THR A 189 -25.06 8.21 -10.14
C THR A 189 -25.67 9.43 -10.82
N ARG A 190 -26.70 9.25 -11.68
CA ARG A 190 -27.40 10.36 -12.33
C ARG A 190 -28.08 11.29 -11.31
N LEU A 191 -28.73 10.75 -10.28
CA LEU A 191 -29.37 11.56 -9.25
C LEU A 191 -28.35 12.32 -8.40
N LEU A 192 -27.22 11.70 -8.09
CA LEU A 192 -26.09 12.35 -7.40
C LEU A 192 -25.52 13.50 -8.25
N ASP A 193 -25.34 13.29 -9.55
CA ASP A 193 -24.89 14.33 -10.50
C ASP A 193 -25.88 15.52 -10.58
N GLU A 194 -27.17 15.28 -10.36
CA GLU A 194 -28.21 16.30 -10.27
C GLU A 194 -28.25 16.99 -8.91
N GLY A 195 -27.43 16.57 -7.95
CA GLY A 195 -27.28 17.20 -6.64
C GLY A 195 -28.09 16.56 -5.52
N ALA A 196 -28.53 15.31 -5.68
CA ALA A 196 -29.12 14.57 -4.57
C ALA A 196 -28.09 14.36 -3.43
N ASP A 197 -28.57 14.38 -2.19
CA ASP A 197 -27.74 14.05 -1.04
C ASP A 197 -27.46 12.54 -0.99
N PHE A 198 -26.18 12.16 -0.84
CA PHE A 198 -25.76 10.76 -0.88
C PHE A 198 -26.38 9.96 0.27
N ALA A 199 -26.40 10.50 1.48
CA ALA A 199 -26.91 9.78 2.64
C ALA A 199 -28.43 9.61 2.59
N GLU A 200 -29.15 10.62 2.10
CA GLU A 200 -30.60 10.52 1.87
C GLU A 200 -30.92 9.48 0.79
N LEU A 201 -30.16 9.51 -0.32
CA LEU A 201 -30.34 8.55 -1.40
C LEU A 201 -30.00 7.12 -0.95
N ALA A 202 -28.91 6.93 -0.19
CA ALA A 202 -28.56 5.65 0.42
C ALA A 202 -29.68 5.11 1.31
N SER A 203 -30.24 5.97 2.16
CA SER A 203 -31.31 5.59 3.10
C SER A 203 -32.61 5.16 2.41
N THR A 204 -32.86 5.63 1.20
CA THR A 204 -34.13 5.36 0.47
C THR A 204 -34.00 4.35 -0.64
N THR A 205 -32.79 4.13 -1.17
CA THR A 205 -32.57 3.35 -2.40
C THR A 205 -31.73 2.09 -2.15
N SER A 206 -30.81 2.14 -1.17
CA SER A 206 -29.93 0.99 -0.92
C SER A 206 -30.71 -0.25 -0.47
N THR A 207 -30.35 -1.41 -1.05
CA THR A 207 -30.90 -2.71 -0.64
C THR A 207 -30.28 -3.21 0.66
N GLU A 208 -29.18 -2.57 1.14
CA GLU A 208 -28.57 -2.89 2.41
C GLU A 208 -29.40 -2.33 3.58
N PRO A 209 -29.90 -3.19 4.50
CA PRO A 209 -30.79 -2.71 5.57
C PRO A 209 -30.16 -1.67 6.50
N ALA A 210 -28.84 -1.73 6.71
CA ALA A 210 -28.14 -0.78 7.57
C ALA A 210 -28.13 0.65 6.99
N ALA A 211 -28.19 0.80 5.67
CA ALA A 211 -28.15 2.09 4.99
C ALA A 211 -29.32 3.02 5.38
N VAL A 212 -30.48 2.45 5.75
CA VAL A 212 -31.67 3.22 6.20
C VAL A 212 -31.32 4.12 7.39
N THR A 213 -30.44 3.70 8.28
CA THR A 213 -30.09 4.45 9.49
C THR A 213 -28.69 5.06 9.41
N SER A 214 -27.77 4.46 8.66
CA SER A 214 -26.38 4.92 8.51
C SER A 214 -26.19 5.94 7.36
N GLY A 215 -27.19 6.07 6.48
CA GLY A 215 -27.02 6.83 5.22
C GLY A 215 -25.91 6.23 4.36
N GLY A 216 -25.78 4.89 4.36
CA GLY A 216 -24.76 4.16 3.61
C GLY A 216 -23.37 4.18 4.22
N SER A 217 -23.18 4.76 5.41
CA SER A 217 -21.88 4.82 6.08
C SER A 217 -21.42 3.42 6.47
N LEU A 218 -20.19 3.08 6.10
CA LEU A 218 -19.45 1.92 6.60
C LEU A 218 -18.62 2.37 7.80
N GLU A 219 -18.93 1.82 8.95
CA GLU A 219 -18.30 2.21 10.21
C GLU A 219 -17.56 1.04 10.84
N GLY A 220 -16.40 1.33 11.43
CA GLY A 220 -15.73 0.42 12.34
C GLY A 220 -16.41 0.40 13.71
N ASN A 221 -15.95 -0.43 14.63
CA ASN A 221 -16.53 -0.62 15.96
C ASN A 221 -16.61 0.66 16.82
N SER A 222 -15.77 1.66 16.53
CA SER A 222 -15.67 2.92 17.29
C SER A 222 -15.18 4.11 16.46
N SER A 223 -15.16 3.97 15.13
CA SER A 223 -14.66 4.99 14.21
C SER A 223 -15.51 5.01 12.94
N ALA A 224 -15.66 6.19 12.36
CA ALA A 224 -16.27 6.38 11.05
C ALA A 224 -15.42 5.81 9.88
N CYS A 225 -14.23 5.29 10.18
CA CYS A 225 -13.27 4.80 9.20
C CYS A 225 -12.89 3.34 9.48
N LEU A 226 -12.54 2.62 8.43
CA LEU A 226 -12.05 1.25 8.47
C LEU A 226 -10.56 1.21 8.12
N PRO A 227 -9.72 0.49 8.87
CA PRO A 227 -8.35 0.20 8.45
C PRO A 227 -8.29 -0.44 7.05
N VAL A 228 -7.34 -0.04 6.23
CA VAL A 228 -7.09 -0.64 4.91
C VAL A 228 -6.91 -2.15 5.02
N ALA A 229 -6.13 -2.63 5.96
CA ALA A 229 -5.95 -4.07 6.20
C ALA A 229 -7.28 -4.79 6.52
N GLN A 230 -8.20 -4.14 7.24
CA GLN A 230 -9.50 -4.73 7.58
C GLN A 230 -10.42 -4.79 6.36
N ILE A 231 -10.50 -3.73 5.56
CA ILE A 231 -11.38 -3.71 4.38
C ILE A 231 -10.94 -4.76 3.36
N ASN A 232 -9.62 -4.92 3.15
CA ASN A 232 -9.05 -5.93 2.25
C ASN A 232 -9.38 -7.37 2.66
N GLN A 233 -9.53 -7.63 3.96
CA GLN A 233 -9.83 -8.97 4.49
C GLN A 233 -11.33 -9.28 4.55
N THR A 234 -12.18 -8.25 4.64
CA THR A 234 -13.58 -8.43 5.02
C THR A 234 -14.53 -8.25 3.83
N PHE A 235 -14.18 -7.38 2.88
CA PHE A 235 -15.07 -7.02 1.79
C PHE A 235 -14.72 -7.75 0.49
N ASP A 236 -15.69 -7.77 -0.43
CA ASP A 236 -15.48 -8.30 -1.78
C ASP A 236 -14.33 -7.57 -2.49
N PRO A 237 -13.37 -8.27 -3.11
CA PRO A 237 -12.21 -7.63 -3.74
C PRO A 237 -12.56 -6.61 -4.82
N LEU A 238 -13.66 -6.79 -5.56
CA LEU A 238 -14.11 -5.82 -6.56
C LEU A 238 -14.66 -4.56 -5.90
N PHE A 239 -15.38 -4.70 -4.77
CA PHE A 239 -15.78 -3.56 -3.96
C PHE A 239 -14.56 -2.77 -3.45
N VAL A 240 -13.55 -3.47 -2.91
CA VAL A 240 -12.32 -2.84 -2.39
C VAL A 240 -11.55 -2.13 -3.49
N ALA A 241 -11.37 -2.79 -4.64
CA ALA A 241 -10.73 -2.17 -5.79
C ALA A 241 -11.47 -0.91 -6.26
N GLY A 242 -12.80 -0.97 -6.29
CA GLY A 242 -13.65 0.17 -6.60
C GLY A 242 -13.56 1.30 -5.58
N ALA A 243 -13.47 0.96 -4.29
CA ALA A 243 -13.28 1.95 -3.23
C ALA A 243 -11.95 2.72 -3.38
N TYR A 244 -10.86 2.02 -3.71
CA TYR A 244 -9.55 2.66 -3.95
C TYR A 244 -9.49 3.44 -5.27
N ALA A 245 -10.28 3.05 -6.26
CA ALA A 245 -10.39 3.78 -7.52
C ALA A 245 -11.35 4.99 -7.44
N ALA A 246 -12.19 5.06 -6.41
CA ALA A 246 -13.16 6.13 -6.25
C ALA A 246 -12.44 7.47 -6.04
N PRO A 247 -12.87 8.55 -6.71
CA PRO A 247 -12.28 9.87 -6.50
C PRO A 247 -12.42 10.34 -5.06
N ALA A 248 -11.42 11.02 -4.51
CA ALA A 248 -11.43 11.53 -3.14
C ALA A 248 -12.56 12.58 -2.86
N THR A 249 -13.14 13.17 -3.90
CA THR A 249 -14.09 14.29 -3.79
C THR A 249 -15.44 14.01 -4.43
N CYS A 250 -15.66 12.78 -4.93
CA CYS A 250 -16.85 12.41 -5.67
C CYS A 250 -17.21 10.94 -5.38
N TRP A 251 -18.25 10.43 -6.01
CA TRP A 251 -18.62 9.01 -6.01
C TRP A 251 -17.96 8.26 -7.16
N SER A 252 -17.93 6.95 -7.04
CA SER A 252 -17.44 6.04 -8.07
C SER A 252 -18.45 5.91 -9.23
N ASP A 253 -17.95 5.42 -10.37
CA ASP A 253 -18.81 4.73 -11.32
C ASP A 253 -19.46 3.50 -10.66
N PRO A 254 -20.55 2.92 -11.23
CA PRO A 254 -21.13 1.67 -10.77
C PRO A 254 -20.12 0.52 -10.74
N ILE A 255 -20.04 -0.20 -9.62
CA ILE A 255 -19.09 -1.30 -9.39
C ILE A 255 -19.87 -2.58 -9.13
N GLU A 256 -19.64 -3.62 -9.92
CA GLU A 256 -20.22 -4.94 -9.70
C GLU A 256 -19.44 -5.70 -8.63
N SER A 257 -20.16 -6.37 -7.72
CA SER A 257 -19.60 -7.31 -6.76
C SER A 257 -20.48 -8.57 -6.69
N SER A 258 -20.08 -9.53 -5.85
CA SER A 258 -20.92 -10.72 -5.58
C SER A 258 -22.25 -10.39 -4.87
N PHE A 259 -22.44 -9.18 -4.38
CA PHE A 259 -23.64 -8.73 -3.65
C PHE A 259 -24.60 -7.90 -4.49
N GLY A 260 -24.18 -7.41 -5.65
CA GLY A 260 -24.89 -6.50 -6.52
C GLY A 260 -24.03 -5.36 -7.01
N TRP A 261 -24.64 -4.22 -7.27
CA TRP A 261 -23.99 -3.04 -7.82
C TRP A 261 -23.84 -1.96 -6.75
N HIS A 262 -22.66 -1.39 -6.65
CA HIS A 262 -22.31 -0.37 -5.67
C HIS A 262 -22.00 0.95 -6.32
N VAL A 263 -22.42 2.04 -5.67
CA VAL A 263 -21.86 3.38 -5.86
C VAL A 263 -21.20 3.77 -4.55
N ILE A 264 -19.90 4.10 -4.59
CA ILE A 264 -19.05 4.30 -3.42
C ILE A 264 -18.60 5.75 -3.37
N MET A 265 -18.54 6.33 -2.17
CA MET A 265 -18.04 7.67 -1.93
C MET A 265 -17.12 7.69 -0.70
N HIS A 266 -15.96 8.34 -0.83
CA HIS A 266 -15.17 8.72 0.35
C HIS A 266 -15.88 9.85 1.09
N ARG A 267 -16.03 9.71 2.40
CA ARG A 267 -16.62 10.78 3.22
C ARG A 267 -15.67 11.98 3.25
N PRO A 268 -16.17 13.21 3.15
CA PRO A 268 -15.32 14.40 3.21
C PRO A 268 -14.50 14.47 4.51
N PHE A 269 -13.26 14.95 4.43
CA PHE A 269 -12.40 15.13 5.60
C PHE A 269 -13.07 15.96 6.70
N ASP A 270 -13.88 16.94 6.34
CA ASP A 270 -14.62 17.78 7.28
C ASP A 270 -15.64 17.00 8.15
N GLU A 271 -16.04 15.79 7.71
CA GLU A 271 -16.92 14.89 8.48
C GLU A 271 -16.13 13.90 9.35
N VAL A 272 -14.97 13.45 8.87
CA VAL A 272 -14.24 12.30 9.46
C VAL A 272 -12.83 12.65 9.92
N GLY A 273 -12.43 13.90 9.84
CA GLY A 273 -11.06 14.32 10.13
C GLY A 273 -10.59 13.96 11.52
N ASP A 274 -11.44 14.03 12.54
CA ASP A 274 -11.10 13.64 13.90
C ASP A 274 -10.79 12.14 13.98
N ASP A 275 -11.55 11.29 13.29
CA ASP A 275 -11.31 9.83 13.22
C ASP A 275 -10.01 9.52 12.48
N VAL A 276 -9.77 10.16 11.32
CA VAL A 276 -8.54 9.98 10.53
C VAL A 276 -7.32 10.46 11.31
N LEU A 277 -7.39 11.58 12.02
CA LEU A 277 -6.31 12.08 12.85
C LEU A 277 -6.05 11.18 14.07
N ALA A 278 -7.10 10.59 14.64
CA ALA A 278 -6.97 9.73 15.80
C ALA A 278 -6.10 8.50 15.53
N VAL A 279 -6.18 7.88 14.34
CA VAL A 279 -5.35 6.72 13.99
C VAL A 279 -3.86 7.07 13.91
N HIS A 280 -3.53 8.32 13.63
CA HIS A 280 -2.16 8.82 13.59
C HIS A 280 -1.68 9.45 14.91
N SER A 281 -2.48 9.38 15.97
CA SER A 281 -2.09 9.95 17.26
C SER A 281 -1.28 9.01 18.15
N GLY A 282 -1.19 7.72 17.79
CA GLY A 282 -0.60 6.66 18.60
C GLY A 282 0.61 5.96 17.96
N PRO A 283 1.17 4.97 18.65
CA PRO A 283 2.33 4.20 18.20
C PRO A 283 2.05 3.32 16.97
N GLU A 284 0.77 3.11 16.63
CA GLU A 284 0.34 2.33 15.46
C GLU A 284 0.40 3.14 14.15
N SER A 285 0.64 4.47 14.24
CA SER A 285 0.70 5.37 13.09
C SER A 285 1.62 4.87 11.98
N GLY A 286 2.80 4.33 12.32
CA GLY A 286 3.72 3.74 11.35
C GLY A 286 3.12 2.60 10.54
N GLY A 287 2.32 1.75 11.17
CA GLY A 287 1.59 0.66 10.50
C GLY A 287 0.56 1.18 9.49
N PHE A 288 -0.24 2.17 9.89
CA PHE A 288 -1.19 2.81 8.98
C PHE A 288 -0.50 3.48 7.78
N LEU A 289 0.69 4.07 7.97
CA LEU A 289 1.46 4.65 6.87
C LEU A 289 1.96 3.56 5.89
N VAL A 290 2.33 2.37 6.37
CA VAL A 290 2.68 1.22 5.50
C VAL A 290 1.46 0.76 4.72
N ASP A 291 0.33 0.53 5.37
CA ASP A 291 -0.90 0.10 4.72
C ASP A 291 -1.37 1.12 3.67
N GLY A 292 -1.30 2.41 4.00
CA GLY A 292 -1.63 3.49 3.09
C GLY A 292 -0.70 3.57 1.87
N LEU A 293 0.59 3.36 2.06
CA LEU A 293 1.57 3.32 0.96
C LEU A 293 1.27 2.17 -0.01
N LEU A 294 0.92 0.99 0.51
CA LEU A 294 0.57 -0.18 -0.27
C LEU A 294 -0.77 -0.02 -1.01
N ALA A 295 -1.73 0.70 -0.43
CA ALA A 295 -3.05 0.93 -1.02
C ALA A 295 -3.05 2.03 -2.09
N SER A 296 -2.23 3.07 -1.94
CA SER A 296 -2.28 4.29 -2.76
C SER A 296 -1.39 4.29 -4.01
N GLY A 297 -0.95 3.12 -4.49
CA GLY A 297 -0.23 2.98 -5.77
C GLY A 297 1.26 3.31 -5.71
N GLY A 298 1.87 3.34 -4.53
CA GLY A 298 3.32 3.51 -4.35
C GLY A 298 4.18 2.32 -4.78
N VAL A 299 3.55 1.22 -5.23
CA VAL A 299 4.20 -0.04 -5.61
C VAL A 299 4.31 -0.17 -7.13
N ARG A 300 5.48 -0.55 -7.61
CA ARG A 300 5.72 -0.92 -9.01
C ARG A 300 6.30 -2.33 -9.06
N ILE A 301 5.80 -3.14 -9.97
CA ILE A 301 6.25 -4.52 -10.22
C ILE A 301 6.75 -4.61 -11.65
N ASP A 302 7.85 -5.33 -11.89
CA ASP A 302 8.26 -5.68 -13.25
C ASP A 302 7.14 -6.53 -13.89
N PRO A 303 6.64 -6.14 -15.09
CA PRO A 303 5.55 -6.83 -15.76
C PRO A 303 5.79 -8.33 -16.01
N ARG A 304 7.04 -8.81 -15.99
CA ARG A 304 7.37 -10.24 -16.06
C ARG A 304 6.75 -11.05 -14.93
N TYR A 305 6.58 -10.44 -13.76
CA TYR A 305 6.02 -11.09 -12.56
C TYR A 305 4.53 -10.81 -12.37
N GLY A 306 4.04 -9.69 -12.89
CA GLY A 306 2.63 -9.31 -12.75
C GLY A 306 2.43 -7.83 -12.44
N THR A 307 1.41 -7.54 -11.67
CA THR A 307 1.12 -6.20 -11.15
C THR A 307 0.75 -6.27 -9.68
N TRP A 308 0.98 -5.17 -8.95
CA TRP A 308 0.48 -5.04 -7.59
C TRP A 308 -1.02 -4.80 -7.60
N ASP A 309 -1.73 -5.57 -6.79
CA ASP A 309 -3.15 -5.37 -6.52
C ASP A 309 -3.34 -4.92 -5.05
N PRO A 310 -3.68 -3.65 -4.82
CA PRO A 310 -3.90 -3.13 -3.46
C PRO A 310 -5.02 -3.84 -2.71
N ALA A 311 -6.06 -4.30 -3.40
CA ALA A 311 -7.22 -4.93 -2.77
C ALA A 311 -6.90 -6.30 -2.18
N SER A 312 -6.05 -7.09 -2.85
CA SER A 312 -5.55 -8.37 -2.32
C SER A 312 -4.25 -8.24 -1.53
N SER A 313 -3.64 -7.04 -1.50
CA SER A 313 -2.29 -6.78 -0.94
C SER A 313 -1.25 -7.77 -1.49
N GLY A 314 -1.31 -8.04 -2.80
CA GLY A 314 -0.51 -9.08 -3.44
C GLY A 314 -0.13 -8.77 -4.88
N VAL A 315 0.81 -9.58 -5.40
CA VAL A 315 1.18 -9.55 -6.81
C VAL A 315 0.28 -10.52 -7.58
N ILE A 316 -0.46 -10.01 -8.56
CA ILE A 316 -1.36 -10.78 -9.41
C ILE A 316 -0.84 -10.88 -10.84
N ALA A 317 -1.31 -11.87 -11.59
CA ALA A 317 -0.98 -11.98 -13.01
C ALA A 317 -1.59 -10.82 -13.78
N ILE A 318 -0.88 -10.34 -14.80
CA ILE A 318 -1.48 -9.46 -15.82
C ILE A 318 -2.39 -10.34 -16.69
N GLY A 319 -3.68 -9.98 -16.75
CA GLY A 319 -4.70 -10.69 -17.53
C GLY A 319 -4.52 -10.52 -19.04
#